data_2786d7f29ba37c7f37614736ab7fe715
#
_entry.id   2786d7f29ba37c7f37614736ab7fe715
#
_cell.length_a   1.000
_cell.length_b   1.000
_cell.length_c   1.000
_cell.angle_alpha   90.00
_cell.angle_beta   90.00
_cell.angle_gamma   90.00
#
_symmetry.space_group_name_H-M   'P 1'
#
loop_
_entity.id
_entity.type
_entity.pdbx_description
1 polymer ?
#
loop_
_entity_poly.entity_id
_entity_poly.type
_entity_poly.pdbx_seq_one_letter_code
_entity_poly.pdbx_strand_id
1 'polypeptide(L)'
;INAREEGRFSEAVTRYRTLFSQDSAILPLRYQLAQALFLNNDNEAAKDQFQKLRAEQVSPESIVMIDQYLSALNRRDQWKFQGGLSFLNESNINNAPKAGTRIGNWNAWERESATGFSYFAEAEKKWSLSHNYFTKFSIEGSGKYYWDNKKYNEFNGRVGAGLGYQTARFNMSLM
;
A
#
# COMPACT_ATOMS: atom_id res chain seq x y z
N ILE A 1 8.03 15.99 25.49
CA ILE A 1 9.28 15.65 24.76
C ILE A 1 9.59 14.16 24.97
N ASN A 2 9.70 13.69 26.21
CA ASN A 2 10.06 12.30 26.52
C ASN A 2 9.08 11.26 25.94
N ALA A 3 7.76 11.53 25.96
CA ALA A 3 6.76 10.61 25.42
C ALA A 3 6.96 10.34 23.91
N ARG A 4 7.39 11.37 23.16
CA ARG A 4 7.69 11.26 21.73
C ARG A 4 9.01 10.52 21.49
N GLU A 5 10.05 10.87 22.22
CA GLU A 5 11.39 10.29 22.11
C GLU A 5 11.40 8.80 22.46
N GLU A 6 10.62 8.39 23.45
CA GLU A 6 10.42 6.99 23.81
C GLU A 6 9.50 6.21 22.86
N GLY A 7 9.04 6.83 21.76
CA GLY A 7 8.13 6.24 20.79
C GLY A 7 6.68 6.13 21.29
N ARG A 8 6.30 6.87 22.33
CA ARG A 8 4.93 6.97 22.86
C ARG A 8 4.16 8.08 22.15
N PHE A 9 4.13 8.02 20.82
CA PHE A 9 3.56 9.09 20.00
C PHE A 9 2.07 9.32 20.25
N SER A 10 1.29 8.28 20.53
CA SER A 10 -0.13 8.42 20.88
C SER A 10 -0.34 9.23 22.16
N GLU A 11 0.50 9.01 23.15
CA GLU A 11 0.48 9.78 24.40
C GLU A 11 0.90 11.23 24.17
N ALA A 12 1.93 11.44 23.35
CA ALA A 12 2.36 12.77 22.95
C ALA A 12 1.25 13.54 22.22
N VAL A 13 0.54 12.90 21.30
CA VAL A 13 -0.63 13.50 20.62
C VAL A 13 -1.70 13.92 21.62
N THR A 14 -2.04 13.06 22.58
CA THR A 14 -3.05 13.38 23.61
C THR A 14 -2.64 14.59 24.44
N ARG A 15 -1.39 14.63 24.90
CA ARG A 15 -0.86 15.75 25.70
C ARG A 15 -0.84 17.06 24.90
N TYR A 16 -0.39 17.04 23.63
CA TYR A 16 -0.39 18.23 22.79
C TYR A 16 -1.80 18.72 22.46
N ARG A 17 -2.76 17.82 22.23
CA ARG A 17 -4.16 18.22 22.02
C ARG A 17 -4.75 18.90 23.25
N THR A 18 -4.46 18.41 24.45
CA THR A 18 -4.90 19.03 25.70
C THR A 18 -4.31 20.43 25.87
N LEU A 19 -3.01 20.60 25.64
CA LEU A 19 -2.36 21.91 25.72
C LEU A 19 -2.88 22.86 24.63
N PHE A 20 -3.06 22.37 23.40
CA PHE A 20 -3.55 23.16 22.29
C PHE A 20 -5.01 23.62 22.48
N SER A 21 -5.84 22.86 23.20
CA SER A 21 -7.20 23.26 23.56
C SER A 21 -7.24 24.43 24.55
N GLN A 22 -6.16 24.63 25.31
CA GLN A 22 -6.03 25.74 26.26
C GLN A 22 -5.52 27.02 25.56
N ASP A 23 -4.63 26.91 24.60
CA ASP A 23 -4.13 28.02 23.80
C ASP A 23 -3.78 27.57 22.37
N SER A 24 -4.74 27.72 21.46
CA SER A 24 -4.61 27.34 20.05
C SER A 24 -3.79 28.32 19.21
N ALA A 25 -3.44 29.50 19.77
CA ALA A 25 -2.68 30.53 19.06
C ALA A 25 -1.16 30.28 19.06
N ILE A 26 -0.66 29.32 19.83
CA ILE A 26 0.77 29.04 19.94
C ILE A 26 1.26 28.20 18.75
N LEU A 27 1.89 28.84 17.76
CA LEU A 27 2.46 28.18 16.57
C LEU A 27 3.46 27.05 16.89
N PRO A 28 4.42 27.20 17.84
CA PRO A 28 5.31 26.10 18.20
C PRO A 28 4.57 24.87 18.73
N LEU A 29 3.49 25.05 19.48
CA LEU A 29 2.68 23.94 19.99
C LEU A 29 1.93 23.23 18.86
N ARG A 30 1.37 23.97 17.89
CA ARG A 30 0.75 23.42 16.69
C ARG A 30 1.75 22.58 15.89
N TYR A 31 2.98 23.06 15.73
CA TYR A 31 4.04 22.33 15.04
C TYR A 31 4.40 21.01 15.74
N GLN A 32 4.54 21.05 17.08
CA GLN A 32 4.80 19.83 17.87
C GLN A 32 3.65 18.82 17.78
N LEU A 33 2.41 19.29 17.79
CA LEU A 33 1.23 18.46 17.59
C LEU A 33 1.26 17.81 16.19
N ALA A 34 1.52 18.60 15.14
CA ALA A 34 1.60 18.10 13.77
C ALA A 34 2.67 17.00 13.61
N GLN A 35 3.86 17.20 14.18
CA GLN A 35 4.92 16.20 14.20
C GLN A 35 4.52 14.93 14.97
N ALA A 36 3.90 15.07 16.14
CA ALA A 36 3.46 13.92 16.92
C ALA A 36 2.38 13.10 16.17
N LEU A 37 1.44 13.78 15.50
CA LEU A 37 0.44 13.15 14.64
C LEU A 37 1.09 12.42 13.45
N PHE A 38 2.05 13.04 12.79
CA PHE A 38 2.81 12.43 11.69
C PHE A 38 3.52 11.15 12.13
N LEU A 39 4.19 11.17 13.28
CA LEU A 39 4.91 10.03 13.85
C LEU A 39 3.95 8.94 14.36
N ASN A 40 2.76 9.31 14.79
CA ASN A 40 1.70 8.37 15.18
C ASN A 40 0.89 7.82 13.99
N ASN A 41 1.24 8.19 12.75
CA ASN A 41 0.50 7.82 11.52
C ASN A 41 -0.97 8.28 11.48
N ASP A 42 -1.34 9.31 12.25
CA ASP A 42 -2.62 10.01 12.10
C ASP A 42 -2.48 11.04 10.95
N ASN A 43 -2.42 10.51 9.72
CA ASN A 43 -1.97 11.24 8.55
C ASN A 43 -2.89 12.41 8.20
N GLU A 44 -4.21 12.24 8.29
CA GLU A 44 -5.16 13.32 7.98
C GLU A 44 -5.08 14.44 9.01
N ALA A 45 -5.02 14.12 10.29
CA ALA A 45 -4.86 15.14 11.33
C ALA A 45 -3.50 15.84 11.23
N ALA A 46 -2.42 15.13 10.92
CA ALA A 46 -1.11 15.72 10.69
C ALA A 46 -1.14 16.69 9.50
N LYS A 47 -1.75 16.27 8.38
CA LYS A 47 -1.89 17.09 7.17
C LYS A 47 -2.66 18.37 7.45
N ASP A 48 -3.79 18.29 8.15
CA ASP A 48 -4.59 19.45 8.55
C ASP A 48 -3.76 20.47 9.37
N GLN A 49 -3.00 19.99 10.37
CA GLN A 49 -2.16 20.86 11.20
C GLN A 49 -1.02 21.49 10.40
N PHE A 50 -0.35 20.75 9.52
CA PHE A 50 0.71 21.30 8.66
C PHE A 50 0.17 22.30 7.64
N GLN A 51 -1.02 22.09 7.07
CA GLN A 51 -1.65 23.05 6.16
C GLN A 51 -2.03 24.36 6.88
N LYS A 52 -2.54 24.26 8.10
CA LYS A 52 -2.82 25.44 8.94
C LYS A 52 -1.55 26.22 9.27
N LEU A 53 -0.46 25.52 9.65
CA LEU A 53 0.84 26.14 9.88
C LEU A 53 1.38 26.84 8.63
N ARG A 54 1.21 26.23 7.46
CA ARG A 54 1.65 26.82 6.18
C ARG A 54 0.88 28.08 5.82
N ALA A 55 -0.39 28.17 6.22
CA ALA A 55 -1.24 29.36 6.00
C ALA A 55 -0.91 30.51 6.95
N GLU A 56 -0.24 30.26 8.08
CA GLU A 56 0.24 31.28 9.01
C GLU A 56 1.49 31.97 8.45
N GLN A 57 1.79 33.16 8.93
CA GLN A 57 3.00 33.92 8.55
C GLN A 57 4.24 33.32 9.25
N VAL A 58 4.68 32.15 8.81
CA VAL A 58 5.89 31.48 9.32
C VAL A 58 7.11 31.82 8.46
N SER A 59 8.32 31.57 8.98
CA SER A 59 9.56 31.83 8.25
C SER A 59 9.68 30.97 6.99
N PRO A 60 10.42 31.43 5.96
CA PRO A 60 10.66 30.65 4.76
C PRO A 60 11.26 29.26 5.03
N GLU A 61 12.15 29.14 6.01
CA GLU A 61 12.77 27.87 6.42
C GLU A 61 11.72 26.91 7.00
N SER A 62 10.78 27.43 7.78
CA SER A 62 9.66 26.65 8.33
C SER A 62 8.74 26.17 7.23
N ILE A 63 8.47 26.98 6.20
CA ILE A 63 7.67 26.57 5.03
C ILE A 63 8.32 25.38 4.32
N VAL A 64 9.64 25.40 4.10
CA VAL A 64 10.36 24.27 3.47
C VAL A 64 10.18 22.99 4.28
N MET A 65 10.33 23.06 5.60
CA MET A 65 10.13 21.91 6.47
C MET A 65 8.68 21.39 6.44
N ILE A 66 7.71 22.28 6.49
CA ILE A 66 6.28 21.94 6.39
C ILE A 66 5.99 21.25 5.05
N ASP A 67 6.49 21.78 3.95
CA ASP A 67 6.31 21.20 2.62
C ASP A 67 6.95 19.81 2.49
N GLN A 68 8.06 19.55 3.18
CA GLN A 68 8.64 18.20 3.27
C GLN A 68 7.71 17.21 4.00
N TYR A 69 7.10 17.61 5.11
CA TYR A 69 6.12 16.78 5.82
C TYR A 69 4.87 16.53 4.97
N LEU A 70 4.32 17.57 4.34
CA LEU A 70 3.17 17.43 3.45
C LEU A 70 3.46 16.51 2.26
N SER A 71 4.65 16.62 1.67
CA SER A 71 5.11 15.72 0.60
C SER A 71 5.24 14.27 1.08
N ALA A 72 5.77 14.06 2.29
CA ALA A 72 5.88 12.73 2.88
C ALA A 72 4.49 12.12 3.16
N LEU A 73 3.54 12.91 3.68
CA LEU A 73 2.15 12.48 3.89
C LEU A 73 1.46 12.11 2.57
N ASN A 74 1.64 12.92 1.53
CA ASN A 74 1.08 12.62 0.21
C ASN A 74 1.64 11.31 -0.37
N ARG A 75 2.95 11.03 -0.18
CA ARG A 75 3.56 9.76 -0.61
C ARG A 75 2.99 8.54 0.12
N ARG A 76 2.54 8.68 1.36
CA ARG A 76 1.90 7.58 2.11
C ARG A 76 0.57 7.13 1.47
N ASP A 77 -0.13 8.04 0.81
CA ASP A 77 -1.44 7.82 0.20
C ASP A 77 -1.41 7.77 -1.35
N GLN A 78 -0.22 7.61 -1.94
CA GLN A 78 -0.08 7.48 -3.39
C GLN A 78 -0.52 6.09 -3.90
N TRP A 79 -0.85 6.04 -5.19
CA TRP A 79 -0.95 4.79 -5.92
C TRP A 79 0.39 4.05 -5.91
N LYS A 80 0.33 2.77 -5.67
CA LYS A 80 1.45 1.86 -5.84
C LYS A 80 1.12 0.93 -6.99
N PHE A 81 2.08 0.76 -7.89
CA PHE A 81 1.97 -0.14 -9.03
C PHE A 81 3.08 -1.15 -8.99
N GLN A 82 2.73 -2.39 -9.24
CA GLN A 82 3.67 -3.49 -9.34
C GLN A 82 3.30 -4.36 -10.54
N GLY A 83 4.28 -4.91 -11.23
CA GLY A 83 4.03 -5.79 -12.36
C GLY A 83 5.28 -6.52 -12.80
N GLY A 84 5.08 -7.58 -13.55
CA GLY A 84 6.18 -8.38 -14.06
C GLY A 84 5.77 -9.28 -15.20
N LEU A 85 6.80 -9.70 -15.96
CA LEU A 85 6.69 -10.67 -17.06
C LEU A 85 7.73 -11.76 -16.84
N SER A 86 7.37 -13.00 -17.17
CA SER A 86 8.29 -14.13 -17.12
C SER A 86 8.06 -15.03 -18.34
N PHE A 87 9.14 -15.43 -19.01
CA PHE A 87 9.08 -16.32 -20.15
C PHE A 87 8.67 -17.73 -19.72
N LEU A 88 7.83 -18.38 -20.51
CA LEU A 88 7.35 -19.74 -20.30
C LEU A 88 7.69 -20.60 -21.52
N ASN A 89 8.24 -21.75 -21.25
CA ASN A 89 8.47 -22.79 -22.26
C ASN A 89 8.15 -24.16 -21.64
N GLU A 90 6.93 -24.62 -21.87
CA GLU A 90 6.38 -25.82 -21.29
C GLU A 90 6.39 -26.96 -22.34
N SER A 91 7.16 -28.01 -22.10
CA SER A 91 7.26 -29.14 -22.98
C SER A 91 6.16 -30.20 -22.78
N ASN A 92 5.37 -30.08 -21.73
CA ASN A 92 4.26 -30.97 -21.36
C ASN A 92 3.17 -30.22 -20.60
N ILE A 93 2.59 -29.23 -21.25
CA ILE A 93 1.60 -28.35 -20.60
C ILE A 93 0.30 -29.09 -20.23
N ASN A 94 -0.02 -30.12 -20.93
CA ASN A 94 -1.22 -30.96 -20.68
C ASN A 94 -1.00 -32.09 -19.68
N ASN A 95 0.16 -32.13 -19.01
CA ASN A 95 0.54 -33.18 -18.05
C ASN A 95 0.34 -34.61 -18.60
N ALA A 96 0.58 -34.79 -19.88
CA ALA A 96 0.44 -36.11 -20.52
C ALA A 96 1.45 -37.11 -19.93
N PRO A 97 1.06 -38.40 -19.76
CA PRO A 97 1.97 -39.46 -19.35
C PRO A 97 3.12 -39.64 -20.35
N LYS A 98 4.13 -40.43 -19.97
CA LYS A 98 5.21 -40.76 -20.90
C LYS A 98 4.64 -41.51 -22.12
N ALA A 99 5.22 -41.23 -23.27
CA ALA A 99 4.84 -41.92 -24.53
C ALA A 99 4.87 -43.44 -24.35
N GLY A 100 3.84 -44.13 -24.83
CA GLY A 100 3.69 -45.59 -24.70
C GLY A 100 3.05 -46.06 -23.37
N THR A 101 2.72 -45.14 -22.45
CA THR A 101 1.97 -45.52 -21.24
C THR A 101 0.56 -45.96 -21.61
N ARG A 102 0.14 -47.14 -21.17
CA ARG A 102 -1.24 -47.60 -21.29
C ARG A 102 -2.00 -47.34 -19.99
N ILE A 103 -3.19 -46.77 -20.12
CA ILE A 103 -4.11 -46.53 -19.00
C ILE A 103 -5.35 -47.39 -19.25
N GLY A 104 -5.35 -48.62 -18.72
CA GLY A 104 -6.35 -49.61 -19.04
C GLY A 104 -6.33 -50.00 -20.53
N ASN A 105 -7.46 -49.84 -21.23
CA ASN A 105 -7.58 -50.10 -22.67
C ASN A 105 -7.32 -48.86 -23.55
N TRP A 106 -6.88 -47.73 -22.94
CA TRP A 106 -6.65 -46.49 -23.64
C TRP A 106 -5.16 -46.20 -23.79
N ASN A 107 -4.76 -45.67 -24.97
CA ASN A 107 -3.43 -45.11 -25.14
C ASN A 107 -3.35 -43.76 -24.48
N ALA A 108 -2.20 -43.44 -23.88
CA ALA A 108 -1.95 -42.12 -23.35
C ALA A 108 -2.09 -41.06 -24.45
N TRP A 109 -2.65 -39.90 -24.09
CA TRP A 109 -2.70 -38.75 -25.00
C TRP A 109 -1.30 -38.18 -25.23
N GLU A 110 -1.11 -37.55 -26.36
CA GLU A 110 0.18 -36.95 -26.73
C GLU A 110 0.51 -35.76 -25.87
N ARG A 111 1.80 -35.54 -25.65
CA ARG A 111 2.31 -34.37 -24.97
C ARG A 111 2.13 -33.16 -25.85
N GLU A 112 1.67 -32.08 -25.25
CA GLU A 112 1.58 -30.80 -25.90
C GLU A 112 2.61 -29.85 -25.29
N SER A 113 3.24 -29.05 -26.15
CA SER A 113 4.11 -27.95 -25.75
C SER A 113 3.41 -26.62 -25.88
N ALA A 114 3.84 -25.65 -25.10
CA ALA A 114 3.37 -24.28 -25.20
C ALA A 114 4.49 -23.33 -24.84
N THR A 115 4.62 -22.26 -25.62
CA THR A 115 5.60 -21.22 -25.40
C THR A 115 4.88 -19.87 -25.27
N GLY A 116 5.28 -19.08 -24.30
CA GLY A 116 4.60 -17.85 -24.01
C GLY A 116 5.25 -17.05 -22.91
N PHE A 117 4.42 -16.30 -22.20
CA PHE A 117 4.83 -15.56 -21.01
C PHE A 117 3.71 -15.54 -19.96
N SER A 118 4.11 -15.54 -18.71
CA SER A 118 3.23 -15.16 -17.61
C SER A 118 3.37 -13.67 -17.35
N TYR A 119 2.30 -13.08 -16.90
CA TYR A 119 2.25 -11.66 -16.55
C TYR A 119 1.44 -11.43 -15.29
N PHE A 120 1.79 -10.40 -14.56
CA PHE A 120 0.96 -9.86 -13.51
C PHE A 120 1.07 -8.34 -13.48
N ALA A 121 0.01 -7.70 -13.02
CA ALA A 121 -0.03 -6.28 -12.72
C ALA A 121 -0.92 -6.07 -11.50
N GLU A 122 -0.46 -5.24 -10.60
CA GLU A 122 -1.17 -4.86 -9.39
C GLU A 122 -1.16 -3.33 -9.26
N ALA A 123 -2.30 -2.79 -8.86
CA ALA A 123 -2.42 -1.39 -8.45
C ALA A 123 -3.07 -1.34 -7.08
N GLU A 124 -2.47 -0.60 -6.17
CA GLU A 124 -2.96 -0.41 -4.81
C GLU A 124 -3.07 1.08 -4.51
N LYS A 125 -4.16 1.47 -3.88
CA LYS A 125 -4.36 2.82 -3.35
C LYS A 125 -4.76 2.75 -1.89
N LYS A 126 -4.10 3.56 -1.07
CA LYS A 126 -4.45 3.78 0.32
C LYS A 126 -4.97 5.20 0.48
N TRP A 127 -6.01 5.37 1.27
CA TRP A 127 -6.50 6.67 1.73
C TRP A 127 -6.47 6.68 3.25
N SER A 128 -5.72 7.61 3.80
CA SER A 128 -5.74 7.87 5.24
C SER A 128 -7.05 8.54 5.64
N LEU A 129 -7.59 8.10 6.75
CA LEU A 129 -8.78 8.63 7.39
C LEU A 129 -8.39 9.23 8.75
N SER A 130 -9.33 9.95 9.38
CA SER A 130 -9.10 10.50 10.72
C SER A 130 -8.90 9.39 11.77
N HIS A 131 -8.27 9.72 12.90
CA HIS A 131 -8.07 8.83 14.04
C HIS A 131 -7.27 7.56 13.72
N ASN A 132 -6.24 7.65 12.90
CA ASN A 132 -5.36 6.55 12.53
C ASN A 132 -5.99 5.44 11.67
N TYR A 133 -7.23 5.60 11.22
CA TYR A 133 -7.85 4.68 10.28
C TYR A 133 -7.40 4.94 8.85
N PHE A 134 -7.46 3.93 8.02
CA PHE A 134 -7.27 4.04 6.58
C PHE A 134 -8.17 3.07 5.84
N THR A 135 -8.48 3.39 4.60
CA THR A 135 -9.05 2.44 3.65
C THR A 135 -8.02 2.12 2.57
N LYS A 136 -8.11 0.90 2.05
CA LYS A 136 -7.21 0.37 1.03
C LYS A 136 -8.03 -0.24 -0.08
N PHE A 137 -7.65 0.03 -1.30
CA PHE A 137 -8.21 -0.60 -2.50
C PHE A 137 -7.06 -1.22 -3.29
N SER A 138 -7.30 -2.43 -3.80
CA SER A 138 -6.36 -3.11 -4.68
C SER A 138 -7.07 -3.74 -5.87
N ILE A 139 -6.40 -3.73 -6.99
CA ILE A 139 -6.78 -4.47 -8.19
C ILE A 139 -5.56 -5.21 -8.70
N GLU A 140 -5.73 -6.50 -8.97
CA GLU A 140 -4.68 -7.39 -9.44
C GLU A 140 -5.19 -8.12 -10.68
N GLY A 141 -4.34 -8.22 -11.68
CA GLY A 141 -4.55 -9.05 -12.86
C GLY A 141 -3.32 -9.90 -13.11
N SER A 142 -3.51 -11.19 -13.35
CA SER A 142 -2.41 -12.11 -13.67
C SER A 142 -2.86 -13.16 -14.67
N GLY A 143 -1.92 -13.71 -15.40
CA GLY A 143 -2.25 -14.76 -16.36
C GLY A 143 -1.05 -15.31 -17.10
N LYS A 144 -1.36 -16.19 -18.04
CA LYS A 144 -0.40 -16.77 -18.97
C LYS A 144 -0.92 -16.59 -20.38
N TYR A 145 -0.05 -16.22 -21.27
CA TYR A 145 -0.33 -16.11 -22.69
C TYR A 145 0.65 -16.96 -23.49
N TYR A 146 0.12 -17.95 -24.21
CA TYR A 146 0.87 -18.81 -25.11
C TYR A 146 0.50 -18.49 -26.54
N TRP A 147 1.48 -18.09 -27.36
CA TRP A 147 1.24 -17.70 -28.75
C TRP A 147 1.08 -18.90 -29.69
N ASP A 148 1.66 -20.05 -29.35
CA ASP A 148 1.63 -21.31 -30.12
C ASP A 148 0.55 -22.27 -29.65
N ASN A 149 -0.01 -22.13 -28.43
CA ASN A 149 -1.04 -23.03 -27.90
C ASN A 149 -2.07 -22.26 -27.04
N LYS A 150 -2.87 -21.43 -27.70
CA LYS A 150 -3.80 -20.46 -27.07
C LYS A 150 -4.88 -21.07 -26.19
N LYS A 151 -5.15 -22.40 -26.32
CA LYS A 151 -6.14 -23.05 -25.45
C LYS A 151 -5.76 -23.10 -23.98
N TYR A 152 -4.47 -22.87 -23.67
CA TYR A 152 -3.94 -22.81 -22.30
C TYR A 152 -3.75 -21.37 -21.80
N ASN A 153 -4.22 -20.38 -22.57
CA ASN A 153 -4.24 -19.00 -22.08
C ASN A 153 -5.18 -18.89 -20.89
N GLU A 154 -4.70 -18.21 -19.87
CA GLU A 154 -5.48 -17.98 -18.65
C GLU A 154 -5.35 -16.51 -18.19
N PHE A 155 -6.41 -16.04 -17.59
CA PHE A 155 -6.43 -14.72 -16.94
C PHE A 155 -7.18 -14.84 -15.61
N ASN A 156 -6.60 -14.28 -14.57
CA ASN A 156 -7.19 -14.16 -13.25
C ASN A 156 -7.21 -12.68 -12.85
N GLY A 157 -8.35 -12.22 -12.37
CA GLY A 157 -8.51 -10.88 -11.82
C GLY A 157 -8.97 -10.95 -10.39
N ARG A 158 -8.44 -10.07 -9.54
CA ARG A 158 -8.86 -9.90 -8.15
C ARG A 158 -9.03 -8.43 -7.85
N VAL A 159 -10.09 -8.10 -7.12
CA VAL A 159 -10.33 -6.77 -6.58
C VAL A 159 -10.51 -6.90 -5.09
N GLY A 160 -9.84 -6.04 -4.34
CA GLY A 160 -9.89 -6.01 -2.89
C GLY A 160 -10.20 -4.60 -2.38
N ALA A 161 -10.97 -4.52 -1.32
CA ALA A 161 -11.17 -3.30 -0.56
C ALA A 161 -11.19 -3.63 0.93
N GLY A 162 -10.59 -2.77 1.75
CA GLY A 162 -10.47 -3.04 3.16
C GLY A 162 -10.32 -1.78 4.00
N LEU A 163 -10.47 -1.98 5.30
CA LEU A 163 -10.24 -0.97 6.32
C LEU A 163 -9.10 -1.40 7.22
N GLY A 164 -8.34 -0.44 7.70
CA GLY A 164 -7.26 -0.71 8.63
C GLY A 164 -7.08 0.39 9.66
N TYR A 165 -6.31 0.07 10.68
CA TYR A 165 -5.89 0.97 11.74
C TYR A 165 -4.37 0.93 11.88
N GLN A 166 -3.74 2.08 11.97
CA GLN A 166 -2.28 2.20 11.95
C GLN A 166 -1.81 3.24 12.96
N THR A 167 -0.91 2.83 13.85
CA THR A 167 -0.12 3.73 14.72
C THR A 167 1.37 3.49 14.52
N ALA A 168 2.22 4.22 15.23
CA ALA A 168 3.66 3.99 15.20
C ALA A 168 4.10 2.57 15.61
N ARG A 169 3.30 1.90 16.45
CA ARG A 169 3.61 0.56 17.01
C ARG A 169 2.74 -0.56 16.48
N PHE A 170 1.64 -0.24 15.86
CA PHE A 170 0.61 -1.22 15.51
C PHE A 170 0.04 -0.93 14.12
N ASN A 171 -0.07 -1.96 13.33
CA ASN A 171 -0.70 -1.91 12.00
C ASN A 171 -1.58 -3.15 11.83
N MET A 172 -2.87 -2.95 11.58
CA MET A 172 -3.83 -4.00 11.31
C MET A 172 -4.73 -3.60 10.15
N SER A 173 -4.99 -4.52 9.24
CA SER A 173 -5.95 -4.33 8.16
C SER A 173 -6.77 -5.59 7.93
N LEU A 174 -8.02 -5.40 7.55
CA LEU A 174 -8.93 -6.44 7.07
C LEU A 174 -9.21 -6.15 5.59
N MET A 175 -9.01 -7.17 4.75
CA MET A 175 -9.28 -7.13 3.32
C MET A 175 -10.26 -8.23 2.95
#